data_1f6847a75801d98876cb13527ee341bc
#
_entry.id   1f6847a75801d98876cb13527ee341bc
#
_cell.length_a   1.000
_cell.length_b   1.000
_cell.length_c   1.000
_cell.angle_alpha   90.00
_cell.angle_beta   90.00
_cell.angle_gamma   90.00
#
_symmetry.space_group_name_H-M   'P 1'
#
loop_
_entity.id
_entity.type
_entity.pdbx_description
1 polymer ?
#
loop_
_entity_poly.entity_id
_entity_poly.type
_entity_poly.pdbx_seq_one_letter_code
_entity_poly.pdbx_strand_id
1 'polypeptide(L)'
;MLQLYVFRNSLKGFYAKYHSIIDKGIKYIILFTAMMLISINLGYQNKVSVIQVPIVLSVIGAFLPYMAGVLIVAVFLMVNLFTASFELALLVGIILILTLFLYYGFGKRDSVLLILVPILFAVKIPYVIPLVVGLMGSAVSIVPITAGILIYFTCMFARQNIGVLTNTQSVDITQRYSQAINGIFSNKTMLLFIIVFALTTFIVYMAVSYTHLRAHETVLDL
;
A
#
# COMPACT_ATOMS: atom_id res chain seq x y z
N MET A 1 8.46 1.87 38.13
CA MET A 1 7.92 2.97 37.32
C MET A 1 8.99 3.97 36.86
N LEU A 2 9.95 4.36 37.72
CA LEU A 2 10.99 5.35 37.37
C LEU A 2 11.89 4.88 36.19
N GLN A 3 12.28 3.59 36.17
CA GLN A 3 13.12 3.05 35.08
C GLN A 3 12.45 3.09 33.71
N LEU A 4 11.14 2.82 33.62
CA LEU A 4 10.36 2.93 32.40
C LEU A 4 10.27 4.37 31.89
N TYR A 5 10.17 5.33 32.81
CA TYR A 5 10.14 6.76 32.46
C TYR A 5 11.49 7.24 31.94
N VAL A 6 12.60 6.84 32.59
CA VAL A 6 13.96 7.15 32.12
C VAL A 6 14.22 6.54 30.74
N PHE A 7 13.85 5.27 30.55
CA PHE A 7 13.99 4.58 29.26
C PHE A 7 13.17 5.29 28.14
N ARG A 8 11.93 5.65 28.43
CA ARG A 8 11.09 6.42 27.49
C ARG A 8 11.72 7.76 27.11
N ASN A 9 12.29 8.48 28.09
CA ASN A 9 12.92 9.79 27.82
C ASN A 9 14.22 9.61 27.03
N SER A 10 15.03 8.61 27.31
CA SER A 10 16.21 8.28 26.54
C SER A 10 15.87 7.93 25.09
N LEU A 11 14.81 7.13 24.86
CA LEU A 11 14.32 6.83 23.51
C LEU A 11 13.83 8.06 22.77
N LYS A 12 13.08 8.94 23.46
CA LYS A 12 12.63 10.22 22.85
C LYS A 12 13.82 11.10 22.48
N GLY A 13 14.82 11.22 23.35
CA GLY A 13 16.03 11.98 23.07
C GLY A 13 16.83 11.41 21.91
N PHE A 14 16.98 10.08 21.83
CA PHE A 14 17.63 9.41 20.73
C PHE A 14 16.87 9.62 19.41
N TYR A 15 15.56 9.42 19.42
CA TYR A 15 14.73 9.67 18.25
C TYR A 15 14.78 11.12 17.79
N ALA A 16 14.70 12.09 18.70
CA ALA A 16 14.79 13.52 18.35
C ALA A 16 16.13 13.87 17.70
N LYS A 17 17.24 13.27 18.18
CA LYS A 17 18.57 13.50 17.64
C LYS A 17 18.78 12.88 16.25
N TYR A 18 18.23 11.68 16.01
CA TYR A 18 18.47 10.90 14.78
C TYR A 18 17.24 10.80 13.88
N HIS A 19 16.19 11.58 14.13
CA HIS A 19 14.92 11.53 13.41
C HIS A 19 15.08 11.47 11.89
N SER A 20 15.92 12.32 11.29
CA SER A 20 16.13 12.35 9.85
C SER A 20 16.73 11.05 9.29
N ILE A 21 17.62 10.40 10.04
CA ILE A 21 18.26 9.14 9.61
C ILE A 21 17.29 7.99 9.77
N ILE A 22 16.57 7.96 10.90
CA ILE A 22 15.57 6.92 11.21
C ILE A 22 14.45 6.95 10.16
N ASP A 23 13.94 8.13 9.82
CA ASP A 23 12.88 8.27 8.80
C ASP A 23 13.34 7.79 7.43
N LYS A 24 14.56 8.12 7.01
CA LYS A 24 15.13 7.63 5.75
C LYS A 24 15.32 6.11 5.77
N GLY A 25 15.75 5.55 6.90
CA GLY A 25 15.89 4.11 7.09
C GLY A 25 14.55 3.37 6.99
N ILE A 26 13.51 3.88 7.66
CA ILE A 26 12.16 3.31 7.59
C ILE A 26 11.61 3.39 6.16
N LYS A 27 11.75 4.54 5.48
CA LYS A 27 11.37 4.68 4.08
C LYS A 27 12.07 3.67 3.18
N TYR A 28 13.40 3.54 3.33
CA TYR A 28 14.17 2.57 2.57
C TYR A 28 13.63 1.15 2.74
N ILE A 29 13.40 0.72 3.98
CA ILE A 29 12.89 -0.63 4.28
C ILE A 29 11.53 -0.86 3.63
N ILE A 30 10.60 0.09 3.75
CA ILE A 30 9.26 -0.02 3.16
C ILE A 30 9.34 -0.10 1.63
N LEU A 31 10.08 0.81 0.99
CA LEU A 31 10.21 0.85 -0.46
C LEU A 31 10.93 -0.40 -1.00
N PHE A 32 12.01 -0.82 -0.34
CA PHE A 32 12.75 -2.02 -0.72
C PHE A 32 11.89 -3.28 -0.61
N THR A 33 11.16 -3.44 0.50
CA THR A 33 10.27 -4.58 0.70
C THR A 33 9.17 -4.63 -0.36
N ALA A 34 8.56 -3.47 -0.68
CA ALA A 34 7.55 -3.37 -1.72
C ALA A 34 8.10 -3.80 -3.09
N MET A 35 9.24 -3.23 -3.50
CA MET A 35 9.85 -3.53 -4.80
C MET A 35 10.34 -4.97 -4.89
N MET A 36 10.89 -5.52 -3.81
CA MET A 36 11.26 -6.94 -3.75
C MET A 36 10.05 -7.85 -3.91
N LEU A 37 8.94 -7.55 -3.24
CA LEU A 37 7.70 -8.31 -3.41
C LEU A 37 7.16 -8.25 -4.84
N ILE A 38 7.22 -7.08 -5.49
CA ILE A 38 6.85 -6.92 -6.89
C ILE A 38 7.77 -7.77 -7.78
N SER A 39 9.09 -7.67 -7.60
CA SER A 39 10.07 -8.41 -8.39
C SER A 39 9.93 -9.92 -8.25
N ILE A 40 9.72 -10.43 -7.03
CA ILE A 40 9.56 -11.87 -6.77
C ILE A 40 8.25 -12.40 -7.35
N ASN A 41 7.17 -11.63 -7.27
CA ASN A 41 5.85 -12.08 -7.69
C ASN A 41 5.56 -11.87 -9.18
N LEU A 42 6.11 -10.81 -9.79
CA LEU A 42 5.83 -10.41 -11.17
C LEU A 42 7.08 -10.39 -12.06
N GLY A 43 8.28 -10.43 -11.46
CA GLY A 43 9.54 -10.29 -12.18
C GLY A 43 9.84 -11.49 -13.05
N TYR A 44 9.78 -11.30 -14.37
CA TYR A 44 10.13 -12.28 -15.41
C TYR A 44 11.57 -12.16 -15.91
N GLN A 45 12.28 -11.12 -15.48
CA GLN A 45 13.57 -10.79 -16.03
C GLN A 45 14.74 -11.39 -15.23
N ASN A 46 15.90 -11.44 -15.86
CA ASN A 46 17.16 -12.00 -15.38
C ASN A 46 17.38 -11.84 -13.87
N LYS A 47 17.75 -12.93 -13.19
CA LYS A 47 17.94 -13.03 -11.73
C LYS A 47 18.78 -11.87 -11.10
N VAL A 48 19.67 -11.27 -11.86
CA VAL A 48 20.55 -10.18 -11.39
C VAL A 48 19.80 -8.86 -11.28
N SER A 49 18.92 -8.53 -12.21
CA SER A 49 18.12 -7.28 -12.20
C SER A 49 17.03 -7.28 -11.12
N VAL A 50 16.58 -8.47 -10.69
CA VAL A 50 15.53 -8.65 -9.66
C VAL A 50 15.91 -8.00 -8.33
N ILE A 51 17.19 -7.99 -7.95
CA ILE A 51 17.66 -7.46 -6.67
C ILE A 51 18.29 -6.07 -6.84
N GLN A 52 19.07 -5.86 -7.90
CA GLN A 52 19.84 -4.62 -8.10
C GLN A 52 18.92 -3.39 -8.30
N VAL A 53 17.90 -3.51 -9.14
CA VAL A 53 16.98 -2.39 -9.43
C VAL A 53 16.20 -1.96 -8.18
N PRO A 54 15.57 -2.87 -7.39
CA PRO A 54 14.95 -2.50 -6.11
C PRO A 54 15.89 -1.80 -5.13
N ILE A 55 17.15 -2.23 -5.00
CA ILE A 55 18.11 -1.58 -4.10
C ILE A 55 18.34 -0.13 -4.53
N VAL A 56 18.69 0.10 -5.79
CA VAL A 56 19.00 1.44 -6.30
C VAL A 56 17.79 2.38 -6.18
N LEU A 57 16.62 1.93 -6.63
CA LEU A 57 15.41 2.75 -6.60
C LEU A 57 14.93 3.04 -5.16
N SER A 58 15.05 2.08 -4.24
CA SER A 58 14.68 2.29 -2.84
C SER A 58 15.62 3.26 -2.12
N VAL A 59 16.92 3.24 -2.45
CA VAL A 59 17.88 4.25 -1.94
C VAL A 59 17.49 5.64 -2.45
N ILE A 60 17.25 5.81 -3.74
CA ILE A 60 16.80 7.09 -4.31
C ILE A 60 15.49 7.55 -3.65
N GLY A 61 14.51 6.66 -3.52
CA GLY A 61 13.22 6.95 -2.91
C GLY A 61 13.30 7.34 -1.43
N ALA A 62 14.27 6.81 -0.68
CA ALA A 62 14.47 7.14 0.73
C ALA A 62 14.86 8.61 0.96
N PHE A 63 15.56 9.23 0.01
CA PHE A 63 15.94 10.65 0.08
C PHE A 63 14.85 11.61 -0.42
N LEU A 64 13.87 11.11 -1.15
CA LEU A 64 12.77 11.89 -1.70
C LEU A 64 11.60 12.01 -0.69
N PRO A 65 10.66 12.96 -0.89
CA PRO A 65 9.44 13.00 -0.10
C PRO A 65 8.62 11.72 -0.29
N TYR A 66 7.77 11.38 0.68
CA TYR A 66 6.96 10.13 0.67
C TYR A 66 6.18 9.92 -0.63
N MET A 67 5.57 11.00 -1.16
CA MET A 67 4.86 10.97 -2.45
C MET A 67 5.72 10.46 -3.61
N ALA A 68 6.94 10.99 -3.72
CA ALA A 68 7.85 10.58 -4.79
C ALA A 68 8.27 9.11 -4.63
N GLY A 69 8.48 8.64 -3.39
CA GLY A 69 8.72 7.23 -3.12
C GLY A 69 7.56 6.34 -3.58
N VAL A 70 6.30 6.74 -3.30
CA VAL A 70 5.11 6.02 -3.78
C VAL A 70 5.04 6.00 -5.30
N LEU A 71 5.33 7.12 -5.97
CA LEU A 71 5.36 7.20 -7.43
C LEU A 71 6.41 6.28 -8.03
N ILE A 72 7.61 6.20 -7.44
CA ILE A 72 8.68 5.31 -7.90
C ILE A 72 8.21 3.84 -7.82
N VAL A 73 7.58 3.43 -6.71
CA VAL A 73 7.02 2.06 -6.57
C VAL A 73 5.89 1.83 -7.56
N ALA A 74 5.02 2.82 -7.78
CA ALA A 74 3.93 2.73 -8.74
C ALA A 74 4.46 2.54 -10.18
N VAL A 75 5.44 3.34 -10.59
CA VAL A 75 6.08 3.19 -11.91
C VAL A 75 6.78 1.83 -12.01
N PHE A 76 7.50 1.41 -10.98
CA PHE A 76 8.15 0.10 -10.95
C PHE A 76 7.14 -1.06 -11.08
N LEU A 77 6.01 -0.98 -10.40
CA LEU A 77 4.90 -1.93 -10.53
C LEU A 77 4.35 -1.94 -11.96
N MET A 78 4.11 -0.75 -12.54
CA MET A 78 3.59 -0.62 -13.91
C MET A 78 4.53 -1.25 -14.93
N VAL A 79 5.83 -1.02 -14.85
CA VAL A 79 6.83 -1.62 -15.75
C VAL A 79 6.81 -3.14 -15.64
N ASN A 80 6.77 -3.69 -14.43
CA ASN A 80 6.72 -5.15 -14.23
C ASN A 80 5.40 -5.76 -14.72
N LEU A 81 4.26 -5.10 -14.52
CA LEU A 81 2.97 -5.55 -15.04
C LEU A 81 2.90 -5.46 -16.57
N PHE A 82 3.47 -4.40 -17.15
CA PHE A 82 3.51 -4.23 -18.60
C PHE A 82 4.28 -5.38 -19.29
N THR A 83 5.35 -5.85 -18.68
CA THR A 83 6.10 -7.02 -19.20
C THR A 83 5.34 -8.33 -19.03
N ALA A 84 4.42 -8.41 -18.06
CA ALA A 84 3.61 -9.61 -17.84
C ALA A 84 2.34 -9.60 -18.70
N SER A 85 1.59 -8.48 -18.72
CA SER A 85 0.37 -8.29 -19.50
C SER A 85 0.04 -6.80 -19.60
N PHE A 86 -0.16 -6.34 -20.83
CA PHE A 86 -0.57 -4.96 -21.10
C PHE A 86 -1.93 -4.63 -20.48
N GLU A 87 -2.86 -5.58 -20.55
CA GLU A 87 -4.24 -5.43 -20.05
C GLU A 87 -4.26 -5.19 -18.55
N LEU A 88 -3.46 -5.95 -17.78
CA LEU A 88 -3.35 -5.77 -16.33
C LEU A 88 -2.64 -4.48 -15.96
N ALA A 89 -1.58 -4.11 -16.71
CA ALA A 89 -0.89 -2.85 -16.51
C ALA A 89 -1.85 -1.66 -16.69
N LEU A 90 -2.69 -1.69 -17.75
CA LEU A 90 -3.66 -0.64 -18.00
C LEU A 90 -4.70 -0.54 -16.87
N LEU A 91 -5.22 -1.68 -16.40
CA LEU A 91 -6.19 -1.73 -15.32
C LEU A 91 -5.61 -1.18 -14.00
N VAL A 92 -4.42 -1.64 -13.60
CA VAL A 92 -3.74 -1.10 -12.41
C VAL A 92 -3.37 0.36 -12.60
N GLY A 93 -2.97 0.77 -13.80
CA GLY A 93 -2.70 2.17 -14.12
C GLY A 93 -3.91 3.07 -13.89
N ILE A 94 -5.09 2.66 -14.31
CA ILE A 94 -6.34 3.39 -14.06
C ILE A 94 -6.61 3.48 -12.55
N ILE A 95 -6.47 2.37 -11.81
CA ILE A 95 -6.66 2.35 -10.34
C ILE A 95 -5.68 3.31 -9.67
N LEU A 96 -4.40 3.30 -10.07
CA LEU A 96 -3.38 4.20 -9.52
C LEU A 96 -3.68 5.66 -9.83
N ILE A 97 -4.04 6.00 -11.07
CA ILE A 97 -4.39 7.36 -11.47
C ILE A 97 -5.60 7.86 -10.69
N LEU A 98 -6.67 7.06 -10.61
CA LEU A 98 -7.86 7.40 -9.82
C LEU A 98 -7.51 7.63 -8.36
N THR A 99 -6.70 6.75 -7.78
CA THR A 99 -6.29 6.87 -6.37
C THR A 99 -5.43 8.11 -6.14
N LEU A 100 -4.49 8.40 -7.02
CA LEU A 100 -3.65 9.60 -6.95
C LEU A 100 -4.49 10.87 -7.10
N PHE A 101 -5.48 10.87 -8.01
CA PHE A 101 -6.39 11.99 -8.22
C PHE A 101 -7.26 12.26 -6.98
N LEU A 102 -7.90 11.22 -6.44
CA LEU A 102 -8.69 11.31 -5.21
C LEU A 102 -7.82 11.73 -4.02
N TYR A 103 -6.60 11.17 -3.95
CA TYR A 103 -5.66 11.48 -2.89
C TYR A 103 -5.17 12.94 -2.94
N TYR A 104 -4.89 13.48 -4.12
CA TYR A 104 -4.47 14.87 -4.29
C TYR A 104 -5.58 15.84 -3.86
N GLY A 105 -6.85 15.45 -4.04
CA GLY A 105 -8.01 16.23 -3.58
C GLY A 105 -8.26 16.19 -2.08
N PHE A 106 -7.88 15.10 -1.38
CA PHE A 106 -8.35 14.86 -0.01
C PHE A 106 -7.28 14.76 1.08
N GLY A 107 -6.02 14.53 0.78
CA GLY A 107 -5.00 14.51 1.84
C GLY A 107 -3.66 13.86 1.50
N LYS A 108 -2.58 14.55 1.86
CA LYS A 108 -1.20 14.15 1.54
C LYS A 108 -0.59 13.10 2.51
N ARG A 109 -1.27 12.73 3.59
CA ARG A 109 -0.68 11.99 4.71
C ARG A 109 -0.68 10.47 4.54
N ASP A 110 -1.63 9.94 3.77
CA ASP A 110 -1.92 8.50 3.72
C ASP A 110 -1.38 7.78 2.48
N SER A 111 -0.51 8.45 1.68
CA SER A 111 0.06 7.85 0.46
C SER A 111 0.86 6.57 0.73
N VAL A 112 1.46 6.47 1.90
CA VAL A 112 2.22 5.29 2.32
C VAL A 112 1.33 4.04 2.39
N LEU A 113 0.03 4.21 2.67
CA LEU A 113 -0.93 3.09 2.74
C LEU A 113 -1.05 2.33 1.42
N LEU A 114 -0.92 3.01 0.27
CA LEU A 114 -0.90 2.35 -1.04
C LEU A 114 0.18 1.29 -1.18
N ILE A 115 1.31 1.49 -0.52
CA ILE A 115 2.44 0.55 -0.51
C ILE A 115 2.33 -0.41 0.67
N LEU A 116 1.97 0.10 1.85
CA LEU A 116 1.94 -0.68 3.08
C LEU A 116 0.87 -1.77 3.05
N VAL A 117 -0.31 -1.48 2.46
CA VAL A 117 -1.41 -2.44 2.36
C VAL A 117 -0.99 -3.70 1.59
N PRO A 118 -0.49 -3.64 0.35
CA PRO A 118 -0.01 -4.83 -0.36
C PRO A 118 1.10 -5.58 0.37
N ILE A 119 2.01 -4.89 1.06
CA ILE A 119 3.07 -5.52 1.85
C ILE A 119 2.46 -6.35 2.98
N LEU A 120 1.53 -5.79 3.76
CA LEU A 120 0.92 -6.46 4.91
C LEU A 120 0.07 -7.66 4.48
N PHE A 121 -0.58 -7.60 3.31
CA PHE A 121 -1.23 -8.76 2.71
C PHE A 121 -0.21 -9.85 2.33
N ALA A 122 0.93 -9.48 1.73
CA ALA A 122 1.97 -10.44 1.36
C ALA A 122 2.62 -11.12 2.58
N VAL A 123 2.76 -10.40 3.70
CA VAL A 123 3.27 -10.93 4.98
C VAL A 123 2.17 -11.67 5.77
N LYS A 124 0.94 -11.73 5.27
CA LYS A 124 -0.22 -12.43 5.89
C LYS A 124 -0.71 -11.84 7.22
N ILE A 125 -0.48 -10.54 7.45
CA ILE A 125 -0.98 -9.81 8.64
C ILE A 125 -1.81 -8.56 8.25
N PRO A 126 -2.77 -8.66 7.31
CA PRO A 126 -3.50 -7.50 6.82
C PRO A 126 -4.44 -6.87 7.86
N TYR A 127 -4.87 -7.62 8.85
CA TYR A 127 -5.86 -7.16 9.86
C TYR A 127 -5.39 -5.99 10.72
N VAL A 128 -4.08 -5.75 10.77
CA VAL A 128 -3.50 -4.59 11.48
C VAL A 128 -3.88 -3.27 10.81
N ILE A 129 -4.10 -3.27 9.48
CA ILE A 129 -4.38 -2.07 8.68
C ILE A 129 -5.59 -1.29 9.20
N PRO A 130 -6.80 -1.88 9.24
CA PRO A 130 -8.00 -1.13 9.61
C PRO A 130 -7.95 -0.62 11.05
N LEU A 131 -7.27 -1.35 11.95
CA LEU A 131 -7.12 -0.95 13.35
C LEU A 131 -6.19 0.26 13.48
N VAL A 132 -4.97 0.16 12.94
CA VAL A 132 -3.98 1.25 13.04
C VAL A 132 -4.47 2.50 12.31
N VAL A 133 -5.01 2.33 11.11
CA VAL A 133 -5.51 3.46 10.32
C VAL A 133 -6.76 4.07 10.94
N GLY A 134 -7.67 3.27 11.49
CA GLY A 134 -8.84 3.79 12.21
C GLY A 134 -8.47 4.58 13.46
N LEU A 135 -7.38 4.19 14.17
CA LEU A 135 -6.90 4.88 15.37
C LEU A 135 -6.14 6.18 15.07
N MET A 136 -5.36 6.24 14.00
CA MET A 136 -4.38 7.31 13.74
C MET A 136 -4.67 8.10 12.46
N GLY A 137 -5.53 7.58 11.59
CA GLY A 137 -5.84 8.14 10.27
C GLY A 137 -7.11 8.97 10.25
N SER A 138 -7.68 9.09 9.07
CA SER A 138 -8.93 9.78 8.79
C SER A 138 -9.92 8.86 8.07
N ALA A 139 -11.20 9.22 8.02
CA ALA A 139 -12.18 8.45 7.24
C ALA A 139 -11.80 8.35 5.75
N VAL A 140 -11.08 9.34 5.23
CA VAL A 140 -10.60 9.36 3.83
C VAL A 140 -9.54 8.30 3.57
N SER A 141 -8.84 7.81 4.60
CA SER A 141 -7.82 6.75 4.49
C SER A 141 -8.40 5.41 3.98
N ILE A 142 -9.73 5.25 3.96
CA ILE A 142 -10.41 4.10 3.36
C ILE A 142 -10.07 4.00 1.86
N VAL A 143 -9.90 5.12 1.16
CA VAL A 143 -9.60 5.14 -0.28
C VAL A 143 -8.25 4.47 -0.61
N PRO A 144 -7.12 4.87 -0.02
CA PRO A 144 -5.85 4.19 -0.27
C PRO A 144 -5.81 2.76 0.25
N ILE A 145 -6.57 2.41 1.29
CA ILE A 145 -6.71 1.01 1.74
C ILE A 145 -7.37 0.16 0.66
N THR A 146 -8.52 0.60 0.15
CA THR A 146 -9.26 -0.15 -0.89
C THR A 146 -8.44 -0.29 -2.17
N ALA A 147 -7.75 0.78 -2.58
CA ALA A 147 -6.84 0.73 -3.73
C ALA A 147 -5.66 -0.23 -3.51
N GLY A 148 -5.06 -0.24 -2.34
CA GLY A 148 -3.99 -1.17 -1.99
C GLY A 148 -4.44 -2.64 -2.02
N ILE A 149 -5.68 -2.94 -1.56
CA ILE A 149 -6.29 -4.26 -1.67
C ILE A 149 -6.47 -4.66 -3.13
N LEU A 150 -7.03 -3.77 -3.96
CA LEU A 150 -7.21 -4.00 -5.39
C LEU A 150 -5.87 -4.30 -6.08
N ILE A 151 -4.83 -3.51 -5.81
CA ILE A 151 -3.49 -3.71 -6.35
C ILE A 151 -2.94 -5.08 -5.96
N TYR A 152 -3.04 -5.46 -4.68
CA TYR A 152 -2.55 -6.76 -4.20
C TYR A 152 -3.24 -7.92 -4.91
N PHE A 153 -4.57 -7.92 -4.98
CA PHE A 153 -5.32 -9.00 -5.62
C PHE A 153 -5.11 -9.04 -7.13
N THR A 154 -4.90 -7.88 -7.77
CA THR A 154 -4.52 -7.83 -9.21
C THR A 154 -3.13 -8.42 -9.43
N CYS A 155 -2.15 -8.13 -8.58
CA CYS A 155 -0.82 -8.76 -8.65
C CYS A 155 -0.88 -10.26 -8.41
N MET A 156 -1.72 -10.71 -7.48
CA MET A 156 -1.94 -12.13 -7.21
C MET A 156 -2.59 -12.83 -8.41
N PHE A 157 -3.59 -12.22 -9.04
CA PHE A 157 -4.22 -12.71 -10.26
C PHE A 157 -3.22 -12.80 -11.41
N ALA A 158 -2.39 -11.75 -11.61
CA ALA A 158 -1.34 -11.74 -12.61
C ALA A 158 -0.38 -12.93 -12.43
N ARG A 159 0.08 -13.15 -11.19
CA ARG A 159 0.97 -14.26 -10.85
C ARG A 159 0.36 -15.63 -11.15
N GLN A 160 -0.91 -15.82 -10.84
CA GLN A 160 -1.60 -17.11 -11.03
C GLN A 160 -1.89 -17.41 -12.51
N ASN A 161 -2.13 -16.38 -13.31
CA ASN A 161 -2.56 -16.52 -14.71
C ASN A 161 -1.48 -16.17 -15.75
N ILE A 162 -0.24 -16.07 -15.33
CA ILE A 162 0.86 -15.56 -16.13
C ILE A 162 1.09 -16.34 -17.42
N GLY A 163 0.99 -17.68 -17.38
CA GLY A 163 1.14 -18.55 -18.56
C GLY A 163 0.03 -18.34 -19.61
N VAL A 164 -1.16 -17.95 -19.18
CA VAL A 164 -2.29 -17.64 -20.08
C VAL A 164 -2.15 -16.22 -20.65
N LEU A 165 -1.68 -15.27 -19.83
CA LEU A 165 -1.52 -13.87 -20.19
C LEU A 165 -0.37 -13.62 -21.17
N THR A 166 0.70 -14.43 -21.09
CA THR A 166 1.87 -14.32 -21.99
C THR A 166 1.66 -15.00 -23.36
N ASN A 167 0.72 -15.93 -23.47
CA ASN A 167 0.38 -16.58 -24.74
C ASN A 167 -0.50 -15.68 -25.61
N THR A 168 0.16 -14.81 -26.38
CA THR A 168 -0.47 -13.78 -27.22
C THR A 168 -1.11 -14.31 -28.52
N GLN A 169 -0.93 -15.57 -28.87
CA GLN A 169 -1.24 -16.06 -30.23
C GLN A 169 -2.67 -16.60 -30.45
N SER A 170 -3.50 -16.76 -29.43
CA SER A 170 -4.75 -17.50 -29.59
C SER A 170 -6.04 -16.84 -29.10
N VAL A 171 -5.99 -15.66 -28.51
CA VAL A 171 -7.19 -15.03 -27.89
C VAL A 171 -7.36 -13.59 -28.32
N ASP A 172 -8.58 -13.21 -28.71
CA ASP A 172 -8.98 -11.84 -29.07
C ASP A 172 -8.72 -10.86 -27.92
N ILE A 173 -8.28 -9.66 -28.26
CA ILE A 173 -7.98 -8.58 -27.29
C ILE A 173 -9.17 -8.35 -26.36
N THR A 174 -10.38 -8.33 -26.88
CA THR A 174 -11.62 -8.14 -26.10
C THR A 174 -11.85 -9.23 -25.08
N GLN A 175 -11.52 -10.49 -25.41
CA GLN A 175 -11.65 -11.62 -24.50
C GLN A 175 -10.63 -11.55 -23.37
N ARG A 176 -9.41 -11.08 -23.62
CA ARG A 176 -8.36 -10.90 -22.58
C ARG A 176 -8.77 -9.84 -21.55
N TYR A 177 -9.30 -8.70 -22.02
CA TYR A 177 -9.82 -7.67 -21.11
C TYR A 177 -10.97 -8.20 -20.27
N SER A 178 -11.91 -8.91 -20.89
CA SER A 178 -13.03 -9.51 -20.19
C SER A 178 -12.58 -10.54 -19.15
N GLN A 179 -11.62 -11.38 -19.48
CA GLN A 179 -11.05 -12.36 -18.55
C GLN A 179 -10.31 -11.68 -17.39
N ALA A 180 -9.53 -10.64 -17.65
CA ALA A 180 -8.81 -9.91 -16.61
C ALA A 180 -9.78 -9.20 -15.66
N ILE A 181 -10.77 -8.48 -16.19
CA ILE A 181 -11.78 -7.78 -15.39
C ILE A 181 -12.61 -8.78 -14.58
N ASN A 182 -13.14 -9.79 -15.23
CA ASN A 182 -13.97 -10.81 -14.54
C ASN A 182 -13.15 -11.57 -13.50
N GLY A 183 -11.90 -11.95 -13.81
CA GLY A 183 -11.05 -12.69 -12.88
C GLY A 183 -10.70 -11.90 -11.62
N ILE A 184 -10.54 -10.60 -11.73
CA ILE A 184 -10.24 -9.73 -10.58
C ILE A 184 -11.54 -9.41 -9.82
N PHE A 185 -12.56 -8.86 -10.49
CA PHE A 185 -13.75 -8.37 -9.82
C PHE A 185 -14.72 -9.47 -9.37
N SER A 186 -14.62 -10.70 -9.89
CA SER A 186 -15.35 -11.86 -9.38
C SER A 186 -14.73 -12.48 -8.13
N ASN A 187 -13.59 -11.97 -7.66
CA ASN A 187 -12.94 -12.49 -6.47
C ASN A 187 -13.70 -12.08 -5.19
N LYS A 188 -14.53 -13.00 -4.69
CA LYS A 188 -15.34 -12.80 -3.48
C LYS A 188 -14.50 -12.43 -2.26
N THR A 189 -13.31 -13.00 -2.14
CA THR A 189 -12.38 -12.72 -1.03
C THR A 189 -11.89 -11.27 -1.07
N MET A 190 -11.56 -10.76 -2.25
CA MET A 190 -11.17 -9.36 -2.43
C MET A 190 -12.29 -8.41 -2.01
N LEU A 191 -13.50 -8.64 -2.52
CA LEU A 191 -14.67 -7.82 -2.19
C LEU A 191 -14.98 -7.84 -0.69
N LEU A 192 -14.86 -9.01 -0.06
CA LEU A 192 -15.06 -9.17 1.37
C LEU A 192 -14.01 -8.35 2.16
N PHE A 193 -12.73 -8.41 1.80
CA PHE A 193 -11.70 -7.60 2.45
C PHE A 193 -11.95 -6.09 2.28
N ILE A 194 -12.37 -5.64 1.09
CA ILE A 194 -12.69 -4.22 0.87
C ILE A 194 -13.81 -3.78 1.82
N ILE A 195 -14.92 -4.52 1.87
CA ILE A 195 -16.07 -4.18 2.72
C ILE A 195 -15.69 -4.22 4.20
N VAL A 196 -15.07 -5.31 4.65
CA VAL A 196 -14.71 -5.48 6.07
C VAL A 196 -13.71 -4.42 6.51
N PHE A 197 -12.68 -4.12 5.70
CA PHE A 197 -11.66 -3.14 6.07
C PHE A 197 -12.22 -1.72 6.05
N ALA A 198 -13.07 -1.38 5.09
CA ALA A 198 -13.76 -0.09 5.05
C ALA A 198 -14.64 0.11 6.29
N LEU A 199 -15.48 -0.88 6.62
CA LEU A 199 -16.36 -0.82 7.79
C LEU A 199 -15.55 -0.77 9.10
N THR A 200 -14.55 -1.64 9.25
CA THR A 200 -13.74 -1.68 10.48
C THR A 200 -12.98 -0.36 10.68
N THR A 201 -12.35 0.18 9.62
CA THR A 201 -11.66 1.46 9.67
C THR A 201 -12.62 2.58 10.06
N PHE A 202 -13.81 2.61 9.47
CA PHE A 202 -14.82 3.61 9.75
C PHE A 202 -15.34 3.52 11.20
N ILE A 203 -15.65 2.33 11.69
CA ILE A 203 -16.14 2.11 13.07
C ILE A 203 -15.07 2.52 14.09
N VAL A 204 -13.80 2.10 13.88
CA VAL A 204 -12.70 2.46 14.78
C VAL A 204 -12.48 3.97 14.78
N TYR A 205 -12.48 4.61 13.59
CA TYR A 205 -12.36 6.06 13.46
C TYR A 205 -13.49 6.79 14.23
N MET A 206 -14.74 6.36 14.06
CA MET A 206 -15.89 6.95 14.75
C MET A 206 -15.80 6.77 16.27
N ALA A 207 -15.39 5.58 16.74
CA ALA A 207 -15.20 5.32 18.15
C ALA A 207 -14.15 6.26 18.78
N VAL A 208 -13.03 6.45 18.10
CA VAL A 208 -11.96 7.37 18.56
C VAL A 208 -12.42 8.82 18.53
N SER A 209 -13.08 9.24 17.45
CA SER A 209 -13.62 10.59 17.32
C SER A 209 -14.62 10.92 18.43
N TYR A 210 -15.50 9.97 18.76
CA TYR A 210 -16.49 10.14 19.83
C TYR A 210 -15.84 10.24 21.22
N THR A 211 -14.84 9.39 21.51
CA THR A 211 -14.14 9.47 22.81
C THR A 211 -13.36 10.77 22.98
N HIS A 212 -12.79 11.30 21.90
CA HIS A 212 -12.08 12.59 21.92
C HIS A 212 -13.03 13.77 22.16
N LEU A 213 -14.22 13.78 21.56
CA LEU A 213 -15.24 14.81 21.78
C LEU A 213 -15.70 14.80 23.24
N ARG A 214 -16.00 13.63 23.79
CA ARG A 214 -16.47 13.51 25.18
C ARG A 214 -15.41 13.91 26.20
N ALA A 215 -14.12 13.63 25.94
CA ALA A 215 -13.02 14.07 26.79
C ALA A 215 -12.88 15.60 26.81
N HIS A 216 -13.22 16.30 25.73
CA HIS A 216 -13.21 17.77 25.68
C HIS A 216 -14.39 18.40 26.44
N GLU A 217 -15.57 17.79 26.38
CA GLU A 217 -16.74 18.27 27.12
C GLU A 217 -16.53 18.20 28.66
N THR A 218 -15.98 17.09 29.14
CA THR A 218 -15.70 16.91 30.58
C THR A 218 -14.62 17.85 31.15
N VAL A 219 -13.76 18.43 30.31
CA VAL A 219 -12.74 19.41 30.73
C VAL A 219 -13.30 20.82 30.76
N LEU A 220 -14.39 21.10 30.04
CA LEU A 220 -15.07 22.42 30.05
C LEU A 220 -16.09 22.53 31.17
N ASP A 221 -16.53 21.43 31.78
CA ASP A 221 -17.50 21.37 32.88
C ASP A 221 -16.83 21.37 34.28
N LEU A 222 -15.48 21.50 34.35
CA LEU A 222 -14.69 21.66 35.58
C LEU A 222 -14.06 23.05 35.66
#